data_abe178b381957077c7254e8f4297e4e5
#
_entry.id   abe178b381957077c7254e8f4297e4e5
#
_cell.length_a   1.000
_cell.length_b   1.000
_cell.length_c   1.000
_cell.angle_alpha   90.00
_cell.angle_beta   90.00
_cell.angle_gamma   90.00
#
_symmetry.space_group_name_H-M   'P 1'
#
loop_
_entity.id
_entity.type
_entity.pdbx_description
1 polymer ?
#
loop_
_entity_poly.entity_id
_entity_poly.type
_entity_poly.pdbx_seq_one_letter_code
_entity_poly.pdbx_strand_id
1 'polypeptide(L)'
;KASGGIVGPHTTYALPGSMMISGLSNNQDFGGRTALVEYTNDGTYVATYDMPTDGNLQGAVKTGQMADGYGYDVRALPRRNVMITSSFTGWNNYMMNLGKLMGDAEAMQRFGNTVVVWDLHSRKPKKVFDVPGAPLEIRCAWGSSNNYCFTTTALTSQIWLIYEKDNDWHAKSVGTIGDPAKIPLPVDISITADDKHLWVNTWNDGMTRVFDISNPHNAVEKVAHKIGDQVNMLSQSWDGKRIYFTSSLLANWDKAE
;
A
#
# COMPACT_ATOMS: atom_id res chain seq x y z
N LYS A 1 8.83 9.80 21.03
CA LYS A 1 9.98 9.07 21.65
C LYS A 1 9.70 7.58 21.83
N ALA A 2 8.47 7.20 22.20
CA ALA A 2 8.09 5.80 22.43
C ALA A 2 8.19 4.93 21.16
N SER A 3 7.93 5.50 19.98
CA SER A 3 7.95 4.77 18.71
C SER A 3 9.35 4.44 18.16
N GLY A 4 10.41 4.61 18.94
CA GLY A 4 11.77 4.41 18.44
C GLY A 4 12.21 5.41 17.37
N GLY A 5 11.53 6.56 17.29
CA GLY A 5 11.83 7.60 16.31
C GLY A 5 11.05 7.50 15.00
N ILE A 6 10.10 6.57 14.88
CA ILE A 6 9.22 6.49 13.70
C ILE A 6 8.28 7.69 13.67
N VAL A 7 8.17 8.30 12.50
CA VAL A 7 7.36 9.50 12.23
C VAL A 7 6.49 9.33 10.99
N GLY A 8 5.57 10.28 10.77
CA GLY A 8 4.67 10.23 9.63
C GLY A 8 3.71 9.04 9.71
N PRO A 9 2.84 8.95 10.73
CA PRO A 9 1.84 7.88 10.77
C PRO A 9 0.93 7.98 9.54
N HIS A 10 0.75 6.87 8.84
CA HIS A 10 -0.10 6.79 7.66
C HIS A 10 -1.33 5.92 7.92
N THR A 11 -1.20 4.60 7.77
CA THR A 11 -2.33 3.71 8.02
C THR A 11 -2.41 3.35 9.50
N THR A 12 -3.62 3.45 10.03
CA THR A 12 -3.98 2.93 11.35
C THR A 12 -4.89 1.73 11.15
N TYR A 13 -4.46 0.55 11.58
CA TYR A 13 -5.20 -0.70 11.43
C TYR A 13 -5.55 -1.29 12.79
N ALA A 14 -6.86 -1.45 13.05
CA ALA A 14 -7.36 -2.01 14.30
C ALA A 14 -7.15 -3.53 14.34
N LEU A 15 -6.55 -4.01 15.40
CA LEU A 15 -6.37 -5.41 15.75
C LEU A 15 -7.12 -5.72 17.06
N PRO A 16 -7.42 -6.98 17.37
CA PRO A 16 -7.98 -7.32 18.67
C PRO A 16 -7.03 -6.88 19.82
N GLY A 17 -7.48 -5.91 20.61
CA GLY A 17 -6.73 -5.38 21.76
C GLY A 17 -5.62 -4.39 21.45
N SER A 18 -5.32 -4.12 20.17
CA SER A 18 -4.26 -3.19 19.77
C SER A 18 -4.54 -2.49 18.45
N MET A 19 -3.67 -1.57 18.11
CA MET A 19 -3.69 -0.79 16.87
C MET A 19 -2.30 -0.83 16.26
N MET A 20 -2.22 -1.22 14.99
CA MET A 20 -1.00 -1.20 14.21
C MET A 20 -0.96 0.05 13.34
N ILE A 21 0.13 0.79 13.39
CA ILE A 21 0.32 2.03 12.64
C ILE A 21 1.55 1.88 11.74
N SER A 22 1.39 2.13 10.44
CA SER A 22 2.53 2.24 9.54
C SER A 22 3.15 3.64 9.63
N GLY A 23 4.47 3.70 9.69
CA GLY A 23 5.22 4.95 9.60
C GLY A 23 5.71 5.21 8.18
N LEU A 24 5.82 6.47 7.78
CA LEU A 24 6.37 6.86 6.48
C LEU A 24 7.88 7.12 6.55
N SER A 25 8.43 7.36 7.74
CA SER A 25 9.83 7.71 7.92
C SER A 25 10.29 7.57 9.37
N ASN A 26 11.48 8.05 9.65
CA ASN A 26 12.07 8.14 10.98
C ASN A 26 12.62 9.55 11.23
N ASN A 27 12.88 9.88 12.50
CA ASN A 27 13.39 11.19 12.92
C ASN A 27 14.93 11.29 13.01
N GLN A 28 15.67 10.30 12.54
CA GLN A 28 17.12 10.30 12.56
C GLN A 28 17.67 10.94 11.30
N ASP A 29 17.26 10.47 10.13
CA ASP A 29 17.74 10.93 8.84
C ASP A 29 16.61 11.38 7.88
N PHE A 30 15.35 11.14 8.24
CA PHE A 30 14.19 11.35 7.38
C PHE A 30 14.32 10.67 6.01
N GLY A 31 15.20 9.64 5.93
CA GLY A 31 15.63 9.03 4.67
C GLY A 31 14.68 7.98 4.13
N GLY A 32 13.78 7.46 4.94
CA GLY A 32 12.83 6.48 4.50
C GLY A 32 12.86 5.14 5.22
N ARG A 33 13.88 4.83 6.00
CA ARG A 33 13.80 3.66 6.91
C ARG A 33 12.65 3.85 7.87
N THR A 34 11.73 2.89 7.89
CA THR A 34 10.53 2.98 8.72
C THR A 34 10.20 1.64 9.38
N ALA A 35 9.10 1.63 10.11
CA ALA A 35 8.62 0.48 10.86
C ALA A 35 7.10 0.53 11.02
N LEU A 36 6.56 -0.56 11.51
CA LEU A 36 5.24 -0.62 12.11
C LEU A 36 5.35 -0.31 13.60
N VAL A 37 4.40 0.45 14.13
CA VAL A 37 4.33 0.79 15.55
C VAL A 37 3.00 0.27 16.11
N GLU A 38 3.06 -0.48 17.20
CA GLU A 38 1.88 -1.03 17.85
C GLU A 38 1.58 -0.32 19.17
N TYR A 39 0.32 0.04 19.34
CA TYR A 39 -0.24 0.60 20.56
C TYR A 39 -1.43 -0.25 21.03
N THR A 40 -1.67 -0.29 22.32
CA THR A 40 -2.92 -0.82 22.87
C THR A 40 -4.09 0.14 22.55
N ASN A 41 -5.32 -0.31 22.74
CA ASN A 41 -6.51 0.53 22.46
C ASN A 41 -6.63 1.78 23.36
N ASP A 42 -5.94 1.81 24.49
CA ASP A 42 -5.83 2.98 25.38
C ASP A 42 -4.65 3.89 25.07
N GLY A 43 -3.90 3.61 23.99
CA GLY A 43 -2.78 4.42 23.53
C GLY A 43 -1.44 4.11 24.19
N THR A 44 -1.33 3.01 24.95
CA THR A 44 -0.04 2.59 25.53
C THR A 44 0.83 1.96 24.43
N TYR A 45 2.07 2.42 24.30
CA TYR A 45 3.05 1.85 23.36
C TYR A 45 3.36 0.39 23.70
N VAL A 46 3.33 -0.47 22.69
CA VAL A 46 3.65 -1.89 22.80
C VAL A 46 5.04 -2.17 22.23
N ALA A 47 5.24 -1.93 20.94
CA ALA A 47 6.50 -2.23 20.27
C ALA A 47 6.62 -1.49 18.92
N THR A 48 7.85 -1.48 18.39
CA THR A 48 8.19 -1.07 17.04
C THR A 48 8.79 -2.27 16.29
N TYR A 49 8.34 -2.49 15.06
CA TYR A 49 8.75 -3.60 14.21
C TYR A 49 9.34 -3.02 12.92
N ASP A 50 10.67 -3.04 12.81
CA ASP A 50 11.39 -2.47 11.67
C ASP A 50 11.10 -3.23 10.38
N MET A 51 11.02 -2.52 9.26
CA MET A 51 10.99 -3.15 7.94
C MET A 51 12.25 -4.02 7.75
N PRO A 52 12.13 -5.23 7.19
CA PRO A 52 13.24 -6.18 7.06
C PRO A 52 14.24 -5.72 5.99
N THR A 53 15.11 -4.81 6.35
CA THR A 53 16.22 -4.32 5.53
C THR A 53 17.54 -4.98 5.93
N ASP A 54 18.59 -4.76 5.16
CA ASP A 54 19.94 -5.18 5.55
C ASP A 54 20.32 -4.59 6.91
N GLY A 55 20.71 -5.47 7.82
CA GLY A 55 20.98 -5.12 9.22
C GLY A 55 19.78 -5.13 10.17
N ASN A 56 18.53 -5.23 9.65
CA ASN A 56 17.30 -5.24 10.46
C ASN A 56 16.44 -6.49 10.22
N LEU A 57 17.03 -7.59 9.80
CA LEU A 57 16.30 -8.85 9.59
C LEU A 57 15.81 -9.42 10.93
N GLN A 58 14.51 -9.28 11.18
CA GLN A 58 13.85 -9.84 12.36
C GLN A 58 13.21 -11.18 12.02
N GLY A 59 13.98 -12.23 12.04
CA GLY A 59 13.52 -13.59 11.77
C GLY A 59 13.77 -14.06 10.34
N ALA A 60 13.26 -15.24 9.98
CA ALA A 60 13.50 -15.83 8.67
C ALA A 60 12.66 -15.15 7.58
N VAL A 61 13.28 -14.45 6.66
CA VAL A 61 12.66 -14.03 5.40
C VAL A 61 12.86 -15.15 4.39
N LYS A 62 11.79 -15.83 4.01
CA LYS A 62 11.84 -17.05 3.19
C LYS A 62 12.51 -16.88 1.82
N THR A 63 12.44 -15.69 1.24
CA THR A 63 13.04 -15.43 -0.08
C THR A 63 14.49 -15.01 -0.01
N GLY A 64 15.01 -14.70 1.17
CA GLY A 64 16.31 -14.04 1.33
C GLY A 64 16.36 -12.60 0.77
N GLN A 65 15.23 -12.08 0.29
CA GLN A 65 15.10 -10.77 -0.27
C GLN A 65 14.87 -9.72 0.82
N MET A 66 15.49 -8.56 0.67
CA MET A 66 15.35 -7.43 1.58
C MET A 66 14.23 -6.50 1.12
N ALA A 67 13.50 -5.90 2.06
CA ALA A 67 12.67 -4.75 1.76
C ALA A 67 13.53 -3.50 1.53
N ASP A 68 12.97 -2.53 0.82
CA ASP A 68 13.62 -1.24 0.57
C ASP A 68 13.65 -0.32 1.81
N GLY A 69 12.89 -0.67 2.82
CA GLY A 69 12.83 0.06 4.09
C GLY A 69 11.73 1.12 4.15
N TYR A 70 11.12 1.47 3.03
CA TYR A 70 9.99 2.41 3.01
C TYR A 70 8.70 1.73 3.51
N GLY A 71 7.79 2.51 4.04
CA GLY A 71 6.47 2.04 4.49
C GLY A 71 5.36 2.92 3.95
N TYR A 72 4.20 2.32 3.75
CA TYR A 72 3.00 3.05 3.36
C TYR A 72 1.75 2.46 4.02
N ASP A 73 1.18 1.39 3.50
CA ASP A 73 -0.03 0.77 4.03
C ASP A 73 0.28 -0.49 4.86
N VAL A 74 -0.66 -0.85 5.73
CA VAL A 74 -0.67 -2.11 6.47
C VAL A 74 -2.08 -2.66 6.52
N ARG A 75 -2.25 -3.94 6.12
CA ARG A 75 -3.52 -4.66 6.21
C ARG A 75 -3.29 -6.06 6.78
N ALA A 76 -4.28 -6.57 7.48
CA ALA A 76 -4.22 -7.91 8.03
C ALA A 76 -5.27 -8.84 7.42
N LEU A 77 -4.91 -10.12 7.32
CA LEU A 77 -5.81 -11.25 7.12
C LEU A 77 -5.72 -12.15 8.36
N PRO A 78 -6.47 -11.85 9.44
CA PRO A 78 -6.35 -12.57 10.70
C PRO A 78 -6.62 -14.07 10.57
N ARG A 79 -7.57 -14.45 9.70
CA ARG A 79 -7.89 -15.87 9.40
C ARG A 79 -6.71 -16.67 8.85
N ARG A 80 -5.68 -15.99 8.31
CA ARG A 80 -4.46 -16.60 7.76
C ARG A 80 -3.21 -16.29 8.59
N ASN A 81 -3.38 -15.64 9.73
CA ASN A 81 -2.26 -15.20 10.56
C ASN A 81 -1.22 -14.41 9.77
N VAL A 82 -1.67 -13.51 8.89
CA VAL A 82 -0.76 -12.65 8.13
C VAL A 82 -1.17 -11.19 8.21
N MET A 83 -0.17 -10.35 8.03
CA MET A 83 -0.23 -8.92 7.83
C MET A 83 0.62 -8.59 6.59
N ILE A 84 0.23 -7.61 5.81
CA ILE A 84 0.92 -7.23 4.57
C ILE A 84 1.18 -5.73 4.62
N THR A 85 2.39 -5.33 4.25
CA THR A 85 2.79 -3.93 4.15
C THR A 85 3.28 -3.60 2.75
N SER A 86 3.02 -2.39 2.32
CA SER A 86 3.53 -1.82 1.06
C SER A 86 4.57 -0.74 1.32
N SER A 87 5.27 -0.32 0.27
CA SER A 87 6.28 0.73 0.32
C SER A 87 6.06 1.75 -0.80
N PHE A 88 6.04 3.02 -0.46
CA PHE A 88 5.81 4.07 -1.47
C PHE A 88 7.07 4.85 -1.78
N THR A 89 7.56 5.68 -0.86
CA THR A 89 8.72 6.52 -1.12
C THR A 89 9.42 6.99 0.16
N GLY A 90 10.64 7.47 0.04
CA GLY A 90 11.35 8.14 1.12
C GLY A 90 10.74 9.49 1.47
N TRP A 91 10.88 9.91 2.73
CA TRP A 91 10.28 11.14 3.26
C TRP A 91 10.64 12.40 2.46
N ASN A 92 11.87 12.49 1.99
CA ASN A 92 12.33 13.64 1.21
C ASN A 92 11.49 13.88 -0.06
N ASN A 93 10.96 12.82 -0.68
CA ASN A 93 10.10 12.93 -1.84
C ASN A 93 8.74 13.56 -1.51
N TYR A 94 8.17 13.28 -0.35
CA TYR A 94 6.91 13.90 0.09
C TYR A 94 7.03 15.42 0.22
N MET A 95 8.22 15.93 0.49
CA MET A 95 8.48 17.36 0.68
C MET A 95 8.86 18.10 -0.60
N MET A 96 9.09 17.38 -1.71
CA MET A 96 9.42 17.97 -3.01
C MET A 96 8.16 18.42 -3.75
N ASN A 97 8.29 19.48 -4.56
CA ASN A 97 7.28 19.80 -5.56
C ASN A 97 7.25 18.68 -6.62
N LEU A 98 6.05 18.27 -7.05
CA LEU A 98 5.88 17.12 -7.95
C LEU A 98 6.66 17.28 -9.26
N GLY A 99 6.63 18.46 -9.88
CA GLY A 99 7.36 18.71 -11.13
C GLY A 99 8.87 18.57 -10.98
N LYS A 100 9.43 19.01 -9.84
CA LYS A 100 10.85 18.81 -9.53
C LYS A 100 11.16 17.35 -9.26
N LEU A 101 10.31 16.66 -8.48
CA LEU A 101 10.44 15.25 -8.15
C LEU A 101 10.53 14.38 -9.41
N MET A 102 9.61 14.59 -10.35
CA MET A 102 9.56 13.80 -11.59
C MET A 102 10.75 14.04 -12.53
N GLY A 103 11.43 15.18 -12.40
CA GLY A 103 12.65 15.51 -13.15
C GLY A 103 13.96 15.14 -12.45
N ASP A 104 13.91 14.65 -11.21
CA ASP A 104 15.08 14.35 -10.39
C ASP A 104 15.33 12.83 -10.37
N ALA A 105 16.37 12.40 -11.08
CA ALA A 105 16.72 10.97 -11.21
C ALA A 105 17.10 10.33 -9.86
N GLU A 106 17.69 11.08 -8.93
CA GLU A 106 18.02 10.60 -7.59
C GLU A 106 16.74 10.45 -6.75
N ALA A 107 15.82 11.41 -6.81
CA ALA A 107 14.53 11.34 -6.16
C ALA A 107 13.71 10.14 -6.67
N MET A 108 13.74 9.87 -7.97
CA MET A 108 13.05 8.71 -8.57
C MET A 108 13.60 7.36 -8.06
N GLN A 109 14.86 7.29 -7.66
CA GLN A 109 15.43 6.08 -7.04
C GLN A 109 14.97 5.86 -5.59
N ARG A 110 14.36 6.87 -4.95
CA ARG A 110 13.80 6.76 -3.60
C ARG A 110 12.34 6.29 -3.57
N PHE A 111 11.79 5.84 -4.68
CA PHE A 111 10.49 5.16 -4.69
C PHE A 111 10.66 3.68 -4.32
N GLY A 112 9.73 3.19 -3.51
CA GLY A 112 9.71 1.81 -3.04
C GLY A 112 9.28 0.83 -4.11
N ASN A 113 9.73 -0.42 -3.94
CA ASN A 113 9.51 -1.51 -4.88
C ASN A 113 9.20 -2.84 -4.16
N THR A 114 8.81 -2.80 -2.89
CA THR A 114 8.63 -4.03 -2.13
C THR A 114 7.29 -4.10 -1.40
N VAL A 115 6.81 -5.32 -1.25
CA VAL A 115 5.70 -5.70 -0.38
C VAL A 115 6.18 -6.77 0.57
N VAL A 116 5.87 -6.63 1.86
CA VAL A 116 6.28 -7.59 2.89
C VAL A 116 5.06 -8.30 3.46
N VAL A 117 5.12 -9.62 3.51
CA VAL A 117 4.19 -10.47 4.25
C VAL A 117 4.78 -10.80 5.60
N TRP A 118 4.03 -10.52 6.66
CA TRP A 118 4.39 -10.72 8.05
C TRP A 118 3.54 -11.82 8.67
N ASP A 119 4.08 -12.52 9.65
CA ASP A 119 3.28 -13.29 10.59
C ASP A 119 2.57 -12.33 11.55
N LEU A 120 1.24 -12.37 11.56
CA LEU A 120 0.45 -11.43 12.33
C LEU A 120 0.64 -11.62 13.85
N HIS A 121 0.73 -12.85 14.35
CA HIS A 121 0.85 -13.09 15.78
C HIS A 121 2.25 -12.82 16.32
N SER A 122 3.29 -13.24 15.60
CA SER A 122 4.67 -13.05 16.02
C SER A 122 5.27 -11.70 15.61
N ARG A 123 4.58 -10.95 14.72
CA ARG A 123 5.09 -9.69 14.14
C ARG A 123 6.40 -9.83 13.38
N LYS A 124 6.72 -11.06 12.91
CA LYS A 124 7.95 -11.33 12.16
C LYS A 124 7.70 -11.31 10.66
N PRO A 125 8.63 -10.76 9.86
CA PRO A 125 8.53 -10.84 8.41
C PRO A 125 8.67 -12.29 7.95
N LYS A 126 7.81 -12.72 7.03
CA LYS A 126 7.81 -14.06 6.44
C LYS A 126 8.37 -14.07 5.03
N LYS A 127 8.04 -13.04 4.24
CA LYS A 127 8.39 -13.00 2.83
C LYS A 127 8.41 -11.55 2.32
N VAL A 128 9.35 -11.26 1.44
CA VAL A 128 9.45 -9.99 0.74
C VAL A 128 9.25 -10.27 -0.76
N PHE A 129 8.50 -9.42 -1.45
CA PHE A 129 8.28 -9.48 -2.88
C PHE A 129 8.75 -8.21 -3.56
N ASP A 130 9.34 -8.34 -4.75
CA ASP A 130 9.51 -7.23 -5.66
C ASP A 130 8.16 -6.89 -6.29
N VAL A 131 7.74 -5.65 -6.07
CA VAL A 131 6.54 -5.05 -6.64
C VAL A 131 6.94 -3.66 -7.16
N PRO A 132 7.63 -3.60 -8.29
CA PRO A 132 8.27 -2.37 -8.75
C PRO A 132 7.29 -1.29 -9.16
N GLY A 133 7.61 -0.05 -8.83
CA GLY A 133 6.84 1.12 -9.24
C GLY A 133 5.99 1.75 -8.15
N ALA A 134 6.45 1.71 -6.91
CA ALA A 134 5.83 2.36 -5.77
C ALA A 134 4.43 1.77 -5.41
N PRO A 135 4.37 0.59 -4.78
CA PRO A 135 3.12 0.03 -4.28
C PRO A 135 2.53 0.89 -3.16
N LEU A 136 1.25 1.25 -3.30
CA LEU A 136 0.53 2.10 -2.38
C LEU A 136 -0.44 1.30 -1.50
N GLU A 137 -1.72 1.62 -1.60
CA GLU A 137 -2.77 1.02 -0.79
C GLU A 137 -2.88 -0.50 -1.00
N ILE A 138 -3.21 -1.19 0.07
CA ILE A 138 -3.50 -2.62 0.06
C ILE A 138 -4.97 -2.82 0.43
N ARG A 139 -5.67 -3.70 -0.28
CA ARG A 139 -7.00 -4.16 0.12
C ARG A 139 -7.06 -5.67 -0.01
N CYS A 140 -7.57 -6.31 1.03
CA CYS A 140 -7.69 -7.75 1.11
C CYS A 140 -9.13 -8.20 0.90
N ALA A 141 -9.30 -9.37 0.33
CA ALA A 141 -10.59 -9.97 0.06
C ALA A 141 -11.41 -10.18 1.34
N TRP A 142 -12.72 -10.00 1.23
CA TRP A 142 -13.68 -10.14 2.33
C TRP A 142 -14.08 -11.60 2.60
N GLY A 143 -14.22 -12.37 1.52
CA GLY A 143 -14.69 -13.76 1.60
C GLY A 143 -13.73 -14.63 2.41
N SER A 144 -14.30 -15.47 3.29
CA SER A 144 -13.53 -16.32 4.21
C SER A 144 -12.61 -17.33 3.52
N SER A 145 -12.95 -17.73 2.29
CA SER A 145 -12.14 -18.63 1.45
C SER A 145 -11.11 -17.89 0.57
N ASN A 146 -11.19 -16.57 0.50
CA ASN A 146 -10.37 -15.76 -0.40
C ASN A 146 -9.13 -15.26 0.33
N ASN A 147 -7.99 -15.90 0.08
CA ASN A 147 -6.72 -15.60 0.75
C ASN A 147 -5.81 -14.80 -0.17
N TYR A 148 -6.24 -13.58 -0.50
CA TYR A 148 -5.48 -12.66 -1.33
C TYR A 148 -5.74 -11.20 -0.97
N CYS A 149 -4.80 -10.36 -1.39
CA CYS A 149 -4.90 -8.91 -1.35
C CYS A 149 -4.45 -8.33 -2.69
N PHE A 150 -4.91 -7.13 -2.99
CA PHE A 150 -4.40 -6.33 -4.12
C PHE A 150 -3.64 -5.12 -3.61
N THR A 151 -2.68 -4.68 -4.41
CA THR A 151 -2.08 -3.35 -4.37
C THR A 151 -1.91 -2.83 -5.78
N THR A 152 -1.73 -1.53 -5.93
CA THR A 152 -1.43 -0.91 -7.22
C THR A 152 -0.11 -0.15 -7.14
N THR A 153 0.61 -0.09 -8.27
CA THR A 153 1.89 0.61 -8.36
C THR A 153 1.73 1.95 -9.07
N ALA A 154 2.03 3.03 -8.35
CA ALA A 154 1.78 4.41 -8.79
C ALA A 154 2.50 4.76 -10.10
N LEU A 155 3.76 4.34 -10.23
CA LEU A 155 4.63 4.73 -11.34
C LEU A 155 4.56 3.79 -12.53
N THR A 156 4.19 2.52 -12.32
CA THR A 156 4.11 1.50 -13.38
C THR A 156 2.68 1.15 -13.78
N SER A 157 1.68 1.69 -13.06
CA SER A 157 0.25 1.53 -13.36
C SER A 157 -0.19 0.07 -13.49
N GLN A 158 0.27 -0.76 -12.54
CA GLN A 158 -0.06 -2.18 -12.50
C GLN A 158 -0.95 -2.49 -11.29
N ILE A 159 -1.81 -3.50 -11.46
CA ILE A 159 -2.52 -4.17 -10.36
C ILE A 159 -1.71 -5.41 -9.99
N TRP A 160 -1.32 -5.51 -8.74
CA TRP A 160 -0.61 -6.66 -8.20
C TRP A 160 -1.50 -7.46 -7.25
N LEU A 161 -1.48 -8.77 -7.43
CA LEU A 161 -2.13 -9.75 -6.56
C LEU A 161 -1.08 -10.36 -5.64
N ILE A 162 -1.33 -10.28 -4.34
CA ILE A 162 -0.58 -10.97 -3.30
C ILE A 162 -1.52 -12.08 -2.78
N TYR A 163 -1.15 -13.34 -2.95
CA TYR A 163 -2.06 -14.46 -2.73
C TYR A 163 -1.37 -15.66 -2.11
N GLU A 164 -2.16 -16.47 -1.42
CA GLU A 164 -1.72 -17.73 -0.86
C GLU A 164 -2.04 -18.88 -1.83
N LYS A 165 -1.04 -19.72 -2.04
CA LYS A 165 -1.17 -20.99 -2.77
C LYS A 165 -0.24 -22.01 -2.12
N ASP A 166 -0.73 -23.23 -1.92
CA ASP A 166 0.03 -24.34 -1.34
C ASP A 166 0.71 -24.00 0.00
N ASN A 167 0.01 -23.26 0.85
CA ASN A 167 0.48 -22.73 2.14
C ASN A 167 1.70 -21.79 2.03
N ASP A 168 1.95 -21.21 0.87
CA ASP A 168 2.96 -20.19 0.67
C ASP A 168 2.38 -18.95 -0.01
N TRP A 169 3.04 -17.80 0.18
CA TRP A 169 2.60 -16.53 -0.39
C TRP A 169 3.34 -16.21 -1.68
N HIS A 170 2.62 -15.64 -2.62
CA HIS A 170 3.09 -15.28 -3.94
C HIS A 170 2.62 -13.88 -4.31
N ALA A 171 3.34 -13.22 -5.22
CA ALA A 171 2.92 -11.96 -5.81
C ALA A 171 3.10 -11.98 -7.32
N LYS A 172 2.15 -11.38 -8.06
CA LYS A 172 2.26 -11.18 -9.51
C LYS A 172 1.42 -10.00 -9.96
N SER A 173 1.82 -9.36 -11.06
CA SER A 173 0.95 -8.42 -11.78
C SER A 173 -0.19 -9.18 -12.47
N VAL A 174 -1.40 -8.64 -12.38
CA VAL A 174 -2.63 -9.25 -12.90
C VAL A 174 -3.46 -8.31 -13.77
N GLY A 175 -3.05 -7.07 -13.93
CA GLY A 175 -3.73 -6.09 -14.77
C GLY A 175 -2.96 -4.80 -14.92
N THR A 176 -3.28 -4.04 -15.97
CA THR A 176 -2.72 -2.73 -16.25
C THR A 176 -3.80 -1.67 -16.10
N ILE A 177 -3.46 -0.52 -15.56
CA ILE A 177 -4.38 0.58 -15.25
C ILE A 177 -4.17 1.71 -16.27
N GLY A 178 -5.18 1.93 -17.13
CA GLY A 178 -5.14 2.96 -18.16
C GLY A 178 -3.96 2.82 -19.12
N ASP A 179 -3.35 3.93 -19.50
CA ASP A 179 -2.16 3.98 -20.36
C ASP A 179 -0.91 4.25 -19.50
N PRO A 180 -0.04 3.25 -19.26
CA PRO A 180 1.15 3.42 -18.43
C PRO A 180 2.11 4.49 -18.93
N ALA A 181 2.15 4.76 -20.23
CA ALA A 181 3.01 5.80 -20.79
C ALA A 181 2.60 7.22 -20.35
N LYS A 182 1.35 7.39 -19.90
CA LYS A 182 0.82 8.65 -19.37
C LYS A 182 0.87 8.73 -17.85
N ILE A 183 1.34 7.66 -17.21
CA ILE A 183 1.42 7.54 -15.75
C ILE A 183 0.12 8.03 -15.09
N PRO A 184 -1.01 7.28 -15.19
CA PRO A 184 -2.29 7.69 -14.58
C PRO A 184 -2.20 7.86 -13.07
N LEU A 185 -1.19 7.29 -12.44
CA LEU A 185 -0.85 7.40 -11.04
C LEU A 185 -1.97 6.86 -10.13
N PRO A 186 -2.17 5.53 -10.09
CA PRO A 186 -3.12 4.92 -9.15
C PRO A 186 -2.71 5.20 -7.71
N VAL A 187 -3.68 5.64 -6.89
CA VAL A 187 -3.44 6.11 -5.52
C VAL A 187 -4.27 5.41 -4.47
N ASP A 188 -5.53 5.06 -4.74
CA ASP A 188 -6.36 4.32 -3.80
C ASP A 188 -7.18 3.24 -4.50
N ILE A 189 -7.48 2.19 -3.76
CA ILE A 189 -8.24 1.03 -4.23
C ILE A 189 -9.27 0.58 -3.20
N SER A 190 -10.35 -0.05 -3.68
CA SER A 190 -11.34 -0.67 -2.81
C SER A 190 -11.94 -1.91 -3.47
N ILE A 191 -12.09 -2.99 -2.72
CA ILE A 191 -12.73 -4.22 -3.18
C ILE A 191 -14.19 -4.21 -2.76
N THR A 192 -15.11 -4.59 -3.65
CA THR A 192 -16.52 -4.77 -3.30
C THR A 192 -16.71 -5.92 -2.31
N ALA A 193 -17.78 -5.87 -1.50
CA ALA A 193 -18.03 -6.85 -0.45
C ALA A 193 -18.21 -8.29 -0.98
N ASP A 194 -18.53 -8.45 -2.26
CA ASP A 194 -18.67 -9.74 -2.94
C ASP A 194 -17.35 -10.23 -3.59
N ASP A 195 -16.26 -9.51 -3.41
CA ASP A 195 -14.93 -9.76 -3.98
C ASP A 195 -14.90 -9.84 -5.52
N LYS A 196 -15.86 -9.22 -6.22
CA LYS A 196 -15.94 -9.31 -7.68
C LYS A 196 -15.39 -8.09 -8.41
N HIS A 197 -15.31 -6.95 -7.74
CA HIS A 197 -14.85 -5.73 -8.37
C HIS A 197 -13.79 -5.04 -7.53
N LEU A 198 -12.79 -4.50 -8.23
CA LEU A 198 -11.76 -3.63 -7.69
C LEU A 198 -11.96 -2.24 -8.27
N TRP A 199 -12.22 -1.29 -7.40
CA TRP A 199 -12.22 0.13 -7.73
C TRP A 199 -10.79 0.66 -7.61
N VAL A 200 -10.37 1.47 -8.56
CA VAL A 200 -9.04 2.09 -8.61
C VAL A 200 -9.19 3.56 -8.97
N ASN A 201 -8.74 4.44 -8.11
CA ASN A 201 -8.62 5.85 -8.41
C ASN A 201 -7.25 6.19 -8.97
N THR A 202 -7.20 7.05 -9.96
CA THR A 202 -5.96 7.53 -10.55
C THR A 202 -5.89 9.05 -10.50
N TRP A 203 -4.87 9.56 -9.81
CA TRP A 203 -4.76 10.96 -9.45
C TRP A 203 -4.43 11.86 -10.65
N ASN A 204 -3.50 11.42 -11.51
CA ASN A 204 -2.98 12.28 -12.58
C ASN A 204 -4.00 12.52 -13.69
N ASP A 205 -4.81 11.53 -14.04
CA ASP A 205 -5.86 11.66 -15.06
C ASP A 205 -7.26 11.91 -14.48
N GLY A 206 -7.40 11.89 -13.14
CA GLY A 206 -8.64 12.16 -12.42
C GLY A 206 -9.77 11.18 -12.71
N MET A 207 -9.41 9.91 -12.95
CA MET A 207 -10.34 8.84 -13.29
C MET A 207 -10.58 7.92 -12.09
N THR A 208 -11.78 7.36 -12.05
CA THR A 208 -12.03 6.10 -11.33
C THR A 208 -12.22 4.98 -12.33
N ARG A 209 -11.67 3.81 -12.02
CA ARG A 209 -11.78 2.61 -12.85
C ARG A 209 -12.33 1.46 -12.04
N VAL A 210 -13.08 0.59 -12.71
CA VAL A 210 -13.62 -0.63 -12.10
C VAL A 210 -13.10 -1.82 -12.88
N PHE A 211 -12.45 -2.71 -12.18
CA PHE A 211 -11.96 -3.98 -12.72
C PHE A 211 -12.82 -5.13 -12.22
N ASP A 212 -13.17 -6.03 -13.11
CA ASP A 212 -13.71 -7.34 -12.77
C ASP A 212 -12.54 -8.20 -12.25
N ILE A 213 -12.65 -8.63 -11.01
CA ILE A 213 -11.71 -9.49 -10.31
C ILE A 213 -12.33 -10.82 -9.87
N SER A 214 -13.45 -11.24 -10.51
CA SER A 214 -14.07 -12.55 -10.28
C SER A 214 -13.06 -13.68 -10.48
N ASN A 215 -12.07 -13.49 -11.39
CA ASN A 215 -10.82 -14.22 -11.39
C ASN A 215 -9.70 -13.29 -10.89
N PRO A 216 -9.25 -13.42 -9.63
CA PRO A 216 -8.26 -12.49 -9.07
C PRO A 216 -6.91 -12.54 -9.80
N HIS A 217 -6.65 -13.60 -10.55
CA HIS A 217 -5.42 -13.75 -11.34
C HIS A 217 -5.44 -13.04 -12.70
N ASN A 218 -6.56 -12.39 -13.05
CA ASN A 218 -6.74 -11.65 -14.31
C ASN A 218 -7.76 -10.52 -14.10
N ALA A 219 -7.29 -9.35 -13.71
CA ALA A 219 -8.12 -8.16 -13.53
C ALA A 219 -8.46 -7.53 -14.89
N VAL A 220 -9.75 -7.36 -15.19
CA VAL A 220 -10.23 -6.85 -16.47
C VAL A 220 -10.96 -5.52 -16.27
N GLU A 221 -10.45 -4.43 -16.85
CA GLU A 221 -11.12 -3.13 -16.79
C GLU A 221 -12.50 -3.18 -17.47
N LYS A 222 -13.53 -2.77 -16.76
CA LYS A 222 -14.92 -2.71 -17.22
C LYS A 222 -15.43 -1.28 -17.39
N VAL A 223 -14.95 -0.39 -16.53
CA VAL A 223 -15.38 1.01 -16.50
C VAL A 223 -14.16 1.89 -16.29
N ALA A 224 -14.12 3.00 -17.02
CA ALA A 224 -13.24 4.12 -16.72
C ALA A 224 -14.08 5.41 -16.82
N HIS A 225 -14.12 6.18 -15.75
CA HIS A 225 -14.97 7.37 -15.66
C HIS A 225 -14.21 8.54 -15.06
N LYS A 226 -14.26 9.69 -15.73
CA LYS A 226 -13.70 10.95 -15.23
C LYS A 226 -14.56 11.46 -14.08
N ILE A 227 -13.97 11.59 -12.90
CA ILE A 227 -14.65 12.13 -11.72
C ILE A 227 -14.37 13.61 -11.55
N GLY A 228 -13.12 14.01 -11.75
CA GLY A 228 -12.67 15.39 -11.56
C GLY A 228 -11.18 15.47 -11.79
N ASP A 229 -10.54 16.49 -11.27
CA ASP A 229 -9.09 16.58 -11.25
C ASP A 229 -8.55 16.04 -9.91
N GLN A 230 -7.38 15.42 -9.96
CA GLN A 230 -6.65 14.96 -8.76
C GLN A 230 -7.46 14.04 -7.86
N VAL A 231 -8.25 13.12 -8.43
CA VAL A 231 -9.03 12.14 -7.66
C VAL A 231 -8.10 11.27 -6.83
N ASN A 232 -8.36 11.19 -5.53
CA ASN A 232 -7.50 10.48 -4.58
C ASN A 232 -8.27 9.35 -3.89
N MET A 233 -8.69 9.54 -2.64
CA MET A 233 -9.29 8.48 -1.84
C MET A 233 -10.70 8.11 -2.32
N LEU A 234 -11.07 6.87 -2.09
CA LEU A 234 -12.43 6.39 -2.32
C LEU A 234 -12.94 5.60 -1.11
N SER A 235 -14.25 5.67 -0.90
CA SER A 235 -14.92 4.88 0.13
C SER A 235 -16.28 4.41 -0.37
N GLN A 236 -16.60 3.14 -0.10
CA GLN A 236 -17.91 2.57 -0.40
C GLN A 236 -18.84 2.72 0.81
N SER A 237 -20.12 3.04 0.55
CA SER A 237 -21.13 2.95 1.61
C SER A 237 -21.36 1.49 2.02
N TRP A 238 -21.78 1.27 3.28
CA TRP A 238 -22.04 -0.06 3.82
C TRP A 238 -23.11 -0.84 3.05
N ASP A 239 -24.06 -0.13 2.42
CA ASP A 239 -25.11 -0.73 1.60
C ASP A 239 -24.67 -0.98 0.15
N GLY A 240 -23.42 -0.63 -0.21
CA GLY A 240 -22.83 -0.80 -1.54
C GLY A 240 -23.45 0.10 -2.63
N LYS A 241 -24.30 1.06 -2.27
CA LYS A 241 -25.05 1.88 -3.26
C LYS A 241 -24.37 3.18 -3.64
N ARG A 242 -23.33 3.59 -2.91
CA ARG A 242 -22.63 4.86 -3.13
C ARG A 242 -21.14 4.66 -3.02
N ILE A 243 -20.44 5.42 -3.83
CA ILE A 243 -18.99 5.62 -3.75
C ILE A 243 -18.74 7.10 -3.50
N TYR A 244 -17.88 7.38 -2.54
CA TYR A 244 -17.43 8.73 -2.22
C TYR A 244 -16.00 8.88 -2.66
N PHE A 245 -15.68 10.03 -3.23
CA PHE A 245 -14.35 10.38 -3.72
C PHE A 245 -13.85 11.64 -3.06
N THR A 246 -12.55 11.75 -2.88
CA THR A 246 -11.87 13.00 -2.55
C THR A 246 -10.98 13.43 -3.69
N SER A 247 -10.63 14.70 -3.73
CA SER A 247 -9.54 15.25 -4.53
C SER A 247 -8.40 15.65 -3.61
N SER A 248 -7.21 15.92 -4.18
CA SER A 248 -6.00 16.25 -3.42
C SER A 248 -5.25 15.02 -2.88
N LEU A 249 -3.94 15.03 -3.00
CA LEU A 249 -3.05 13.98 -2.49
C LEU A 249 -2.09 14.54 -1.42
N LEU A 250 -1.28 15.52 -1.79
CA LEU A 250 -0.35 16.23 -0.91
C LEU A 250 -0.34 17.71 -1.31
N ALA A 251 -0.38 18.60 -0.32
CA ALA A 251 -0.48 20.05 -0.55
C ALA A 251 0.60 20.63 -1.50
N ASN A 252 1.78 20.04 -1.52
CA ASN A 252 2.88 20.44 -2.41
C ASN A 252 2.91 19.69 -3.75
N TRP A 253 1.99 18.75 -3.97
CA TRP A 253 1.82 18.03 -5.24
C TRP A 253 0.55 18.47 -5.96
N ASP A 254 -0.43 18.91 -5.21
CA ASP A 254 -1.72 19.34 -5.75
C ASP A 254 -1.55 20.62 -6.57
N LYS A 255 -2.29 20.72 -7.65
CA LYS A 255 -2.39 21.97 -8.39
C LYS A 255 -3.21 22.95 -7.54
N ALA A 256 -2.78 24.21 -7.49
CA ALA A 256 -3.63 25.27 -6.99
C ALA A 256 -4.90 25.35 -7.87
N GLU A 257 -6.07 25.35 -7.26
CA GLU A 257 -7.33 25.66 -7.93
C GLU A 257 -7.41 27.15 -8.28
#